data_c0dc04348e21b1aab3ebfe86a6cc9501
#
_entry.id   c0dc04348e21b1aab3ebfe86a6cc9501
#
_cell.length_a   1.000
_cell.length_b   1.000
_cell.length_c   1.000
_cell.angle_alpha   90.00
_cell.angle_beta   90.00
_cell.angle_gamma   90.00
#
_symmetry.space_group_name_H-M   'P 1'
#
loop_
_entity.id
_entity.type
_entity.pdbx_description
1 polymer ?
#
loop_
_entity_poly.entity_id
_entity_poly.type
_entity_poly.pdbx_seq_one_letter_code
_entity_poly.pdbx_strand_id
1 'polypeptide(L)'
;MPSRQELNLRAYAMGFDPSTIANDSKLEQKVLFLEKNQTSVAITGTAPTTTLTSSGVAVAAETMTVGGVTYTFRASVTNTIPNEIKIGAAATNTLDNIKDAINGTASVAVPGTDYSSSTARNPLVTAGTKTATTLVIAPTDTNIGGSSATTETMTNFAFTGATMSAGTLAAVVTANPAVKDTKAGVSGDKNTSL
;
A
#
# COMPACT_ATOMS: atom_id res chain seq x y z
N MET A 1 33.72 -11.57 -16.12
CA MET A 1 32.52 -12.05 -16.82
C MET A 1 31.64 -12.83 -15.82
N PRO A 2 30.35 -12.62 -15.80
CA PRO A 2 29.45 -13.43 -14.97
C PRO A 2 29.48 -14.90 -15.42
N SER A 3 29.24 -15.82 -14.48
CA SER A 3 29.21 -17.25 -14.81
C SER A 3 27.97 -17.59 -15.65
N ARG A 4 28.01 -18.70 -16.39
CA ARG A 4 26.85 -19.20 -17.13
C ARG A 4 25.62 -19.39 -16.21
N GLN A 5 25.83 -19.86 -14.99
CA GLN A 5 24.77 -20.07 -14.02
C GLN A 5 24.13 -18.74 -13.60
N GLU A 6 24.92 -17.71 -13.37
CA GLU A 6 24.42 -16.37 -13.02
C GLU A 6 23.62 -15.76 -14.18
N LEU A 7 24.10 -15.87 -15.42
CA LEU A 7 23.37 -15.41 -16.60
C LEU A 7 22.02 -16.14 -16.77
N ASN A 8 21.99 -17.45 -16.51
CA ASN A 8 20.76 -18.23 -16.57
C ASN A 8 19.75 -17.74 -15.53
N LEU A 9 20.17 -17.55 -14.26
CA LEU A 9 19.29 -17.05 -13.21
C LEU A 9 18.71 -15.67 -13.54
N ARG A 10 19.54 -14.76 -14.06
CA ARG A 10 19.11 -13.42 -14.47
C ARG A 10 18.12 -13.49 -15.64
N ALA A 11 18.37 -14.36 -16.62
CA ALA A 11 17.49 -14.57 -17.75
C ALA A 11 16.12 -15.11 -17.33
N TYR A 12 16.09 -16.12 -16.46
CA TYR A 12 14.83 -16.66 -15.92
C TYR A 12 14.04 -15.62 -15.12
N ALA A 13 14.72 -14.81 -14.34
CA ALA A 13 14.07 -13.71 -13.60
C ALA A 13 13.38 -12.70 -14.52
N MET A 14 13.83 -12.58 -15.76
CA MET A 14 13.24 -11.72 -16.79
C MET A 14 12.25 -12.45 -17.71
N GLY A 15 11.90 -13.70 -17.38
CA GLY A 15 10.96 -14.52 -18.17
C GLY A 15 11.53 -15.04 -19.49
N PHE A 16 12.84 -15.05 -19.64
CA PHE A 16 13.53 -15.54 -20.84
C PHE A 16 14.19 -16.91 -20.58
N ASP A 17 13.98 -17.89 -21.47
CA ASP A 17 14.62 -19.20 -21.38
C ASP A 17 16.05 -19.12 -22.02
N PRO A 18 17.11 -19.20 -21.19
CA PRO A 18 18.48 -19.12 -21.68
C PRO A 18 18.95 -20.38 -22.40
N SER A 19 18.24 -21.49 -22.35
CA SER A 19 18.62 -22.76 -22.97
C SER A 19 18.73 -22.66 -24.50
N THR A 20 18.02 -21.69 -25.09
CA THR A 20 18.03 -21.44 -26.54
C THR A 20 19.31 -20.76 -27.05
N ILE A 21 20.16 -20.27 -26.13
CA ILE A 21 21.40 -19.59 -26.47
C ILE A 21 22.59 -20.38 -25.90
N ALA A 22 23.29 -21.10 -26.76
CA ALA A 22 24.45 -21.93 -26.38
C ALA A 22 25.72 -21.10 -26.07
N ASN A 23 25.84 -19.90 -26.66
CA ASN A 23 27.03 -19.07 -26.54
C ASN A 23 26.89 -18.06 -25.39
N ASP A 24 27.80 -18.10 -24.42
CA ASP A 24 27.75 -17.28 -23.21
C ASP A 24 27.82 -15.77 -23.49
N SER A 25 28.64 -15.35 -24.45
CA SER A 25 28.72 -13.93 -24.80
C SER A 25 27.44 -13.39 -25.43
N LYS A 26 26.75 -14.22 -26.23
CA LYS A 26 25.46 -13.86 -26.80
C LYS A 26 24.36 -13.82 -25.72
N LEU A 27 24.41 -14.74 -24.75
CA LEU A 27 23.51 -14.75 -23.61
C LEU A 27 23.74 -13.51 -22.74
N GLU A 28 24.96 -13.16 -22.43
CA GLU A 28 25.33 -11.95 -21.70
C GLU A 28 24.76 -10.68 -22.36
N GLN A 29 25.02 -10.54 -23.67
CA GLN A 29 24.48 -9.41 -24.44
C GLN A 29 22.95 -9.35 -24.40
N LYS A 30 22.27 -10.50 -24.48
CA LYS A 30 20.82 -10.57 -24.42
C LYS A 30 20.30 -10.20 -23.03
N VAL A 31 20.94 -10.70 -21.97
CA VAL A 31 20.59 -10.39 -20.58
C VAL A 31 20.78 -8.90 -20.33
N LEU A 32 21.91 -8.33 -20.67
CA LEU A 32 22.19 -6.89 -20.53
C LEU A 32 21.21 -6.02 -21.33
N PHE A 33 20.85 -6.46 -22.55
CA PHE A 33 19.85 -5.76 -23.35
C PHE A 33 18.48 -5.77 -22.68
N LEU A 34 18.05 -6.91 -22.16
CA LEU A 34 16.77 -7.02 -21.44
C LEU A 34 16.77 -6.19 -20.16
N GLU A 35 17.84 -6.23 -19.36
CA GLU A 35 17.97 -5.42 -18.16
C GLU A 35 17.93 -3.92 -18.46
N LYS A 36 18.65 -3.48 -19.49
CA LYS A 36 18.67 -2.07 -19.90
C LYS A 36 17.31 -1.58 -20.41
N ASN A 37 16.52 -2.49 -21.00
CA ASN A 37 15.21 -2.15 -21.58
C ASN A 37 14.03 -2.56 -20.67
N GLN A 38 14.30 -3.03 -19.45
CA GLN A 38 13.28 -3.11 -18.43
C GLN A 38 12.88 -1.68 -18.05
N THR A 39 11.85 -1.19 -18.66
CA THR A 39 11.16 0.00 -18.17
C THR A 39 10.52 -0.41 -16.85
N SER A 40 10.92 0.21 -15.75
CA SER A 40 10.18 0.15 -14.51
C SER A 40 8.81 0.74 -14.78
N VAL A 41 7.81 -0.13 -14.94
CA VAL A 41 6.43 0.32 -15.01
C VAL A 41 6.09 0.80 -13.62
N ALA A 42 5.92 2.10 -13.45
CA ALA A 42 5.36 2.64 -12.22
C ALA A 42 3.96 2.03 -12.07
N ILE A 43 3.79 1.21 -11.06
CA ILE A 43 2.47 0.69 -10.69
C ILE A 43 1.71 1.85 -10.08
N THR A 44 0.96 2.58 -10.88
CA THR A 44 0.02 3.58 -10.40
C THR A 44 -1.27 2.89 -10.01
N GLY A 45 -1.29 2.38 -8.79
CA GLY A 45 -2.53 1.89 -8.17
C GLY A 45 -3.21 3.02 -7.40
N THR A 46 -4.53 3.03 -7.36
CA THR A 46 -5.26 3.85 -6.39
C THR A 46 -5.25 3.10 -5.07
N ALA A 47 -4.63 3.67 -4.06
CA ALA A 47 -4.65 3.08 -2.72
C ALA A 47 -6.10 2.93 -2.23
N PRO A 48 -6.47 1.78 -1.63
CA PRO A 48 -7.78 1.65 -1.00
C PRO A 48 -7.91 2.69 0.11
N THR A 49 -9.07 3.31 0.21
CA THR A 49 -9.34 4.26 1.28
C THR A 49 -10.72 4.01 1.86
N THR A 50 -10.88 4.34 3.13
CA THR A 50 -12.19 4.53 3.75
C THR A 50 -12.26 5.93 4.34
N THR A 51 -13.46 6.46 4.44
CA THR A 51 -13.69 7.75 5.08
C THR A 51 -14.55 7.54 6.32
N LEU A 52 -14.04 7.97 7.45
CA LEU A 52 -14.83 8.10 8.68
C LEU A 52 -15.52 9.45 8.64
N THR A 53 -16.84 9.44 8.65
CA THR A 53 -17.67 10.65 8.62
C THR A 53 -18.36 10.85 9.95
N SER A 54 -18.34 12.06 10.47
CA SER A 54 -18.98 12.45 11.70
C SER A 54 -20.26 13.26 11.44
N SER A 55 -21.35 12.91 12.10
CA SER A 55 -22.60 13.68 12.18
C SER A 55 -22.79 14.41 13.53
N GLY A 56 -21.88 14.17 14.49
CA GLY A 56 -21.96 14.74 15.83
C GLY A 56 -20.76 14.34 16.70
N VAL A 57 -20.86 14.54 17.99
CA VAL A 57 -19.83 14.16 18.97
C VAL A 57 -19.92 12.66 19.26
N ALA A 58 -18.79 11.98 19.44
CA ALA A 58 -18.73 10.58 19.82
C ALA A 58 -19.33 10.35 21.23
N VAL A 59 -19.80 9.14 21.49
CA VAL A 59 -20.34 8.75 22.81
C VAL A 59 -19.31 7.87 23.53
N ALA A 60 -19.28 7.97 24.86
CA ALA A 60 -18.35 7.18 25.66
C ALA A 60 -18.66 5.68 25.58
N ALA A 61 -17.63 4.86 25.61
CA ALA A 61 -17.64 3.40 25.45
C ALA A 61 -17.96 2.87 24.05
N GLU A 62 -18.25 3.74 23.08
CA GLU A 62 -18.29 3.35 21.68
C GLU A 62 -16.91 2.91 21.19
N THR A 63 -16.88 2.10 20.14
CA THR A 63 -15.63 1.57 19.58
C THR A 63 -15.55 1.75 18.06
N MET A 64 -14.32 1.78 17.58
CA MET A 64 -13.95 1.80 16.17
C MET A 64 -12.84 0.79 15.94
N THR A 65 -12.97 -0.08 14.94
CA THR A 65 -11.92 -1.01 14.54
C THR A 65 -11.46 -0.68 13.13
N VAL A 66 -10.17 -0.48 12.96
CA VAL A 66 -9.54 -0.22 11.66
C VAL A 66 -8.13 -0.80 11.65
N GLY A 67 -7.74 -1.45 10.55
CA GLY A 67 -6.43 -2.10 10.46
C GLY A 67 -6.21 -3.16 11.54
N GLY A 68 -7.28 -3.85 11.98
CA GLY A 68 -7.21 -4.87 13.02
C GLY A 68 -7.05 -4.32 14.45
N VAL A 69 -6.97 -3.00 14.64
CA VAL A 69 -6.88 -2.35 15.96
C VAL A 69 -8.20 -1.76 16.34
N THR A 70 -8.68 -2.11 17.54
CA THR A 70 -9.90 -1.54 18.12
C THR A 70 -9.56 -0.38 19.04
N TYR A 71 -10.15 0.77 18.77
CA TYR A 71 -10.05 1.99 19.58
C TYR A 71 -11.36 2.19 20.36
N THR A 72 -11.24 2.61 21.63
CA THR A 72 -12.38 2.85 22.51
C THR A 72 -12.48 4.33 22.87
N PHE A 73 -13.65 4.92 22.74
CA PHE A 73 -13.88 6.34 23.03
C PHE A 73 -14.22 6.55 24.51
N ARG A 74 -13.56 7.52 25.12
CA ARG A 74 -13.68 7.84 26.54
C ARG A 74 -13.84 9.34 26.78
N ALA A 75 -14.51 9.69 27.87
CA ALA A 75 -14.52 11.10 28.33
C ALA A 75 -13.11 11.55 28.79
N SER A 76 -12.35 10.62 29.38
CA SER A 76 -10.94 10.79 29.72
C SER A 76 -10.20 9.48 29.47
N VAL A 77 -8.93 9.54 29.04
CA VAL A 77 -8.12 8.37 28.76
C VAL A 77 -7.38 7.86 30.00
N THR A 78 -7.12 6.55 30.02
CA THR A 78 -6.27 5.90 31.00
C THR A 78 -4.97 5.50 30.34
N ASN A 79 -3.85 6.06 30.78
CA ASN A 79 -2.57 5.92 30.06
C ASN A 79 -1.94 4.51 30.12
N THR A 80 -2.48 3.61 30.93
CA THR A 80 -2.09 2.20 31.01
C THR A 80 -2.94 1.29 30.11
N ILE A 81 -4.01 1.82 29.54
CA ILE A 81 -4.91 1.10 28.63
C ILE A 81 -4.66 1.61 27.22
N PRO A 82 -4.11 0.79 26.30
CA PRO A 82 -3.85 1.23 24.94
C PRO A 82 -5.14 1.46 24.16
N ASN A 83 -5.04 2.26 23.11
CA ASN A 83 -6.09 2.52 22.13
C ASN A 83 -7.36 3.21 22.73
N GLU A 84 -7.25 3.86 23.88
CA GLU A 84 -8.27 4.77 24.35
C GLU A 84 -8.09 6.14 23.68
N ILE A 85 -9.19 6.68 23.17
CA ILE A 85 -9.28 8.00 22.54
C ILE A 85 -10.24 8.87 23.31
N LYS A 86 -9.79 10.06 23.69
CA LYS A 86 -10.66 11.04 24.34
C LYS A 86 -11.66 11.65 23.36
N ILE A 87 -12.86 11.76 23.78
CA ILE A 87 -13.92 12.48 23.10
C ILE A 87 -13.62 13.97 23.20
N GLY A 88 -13.49 14.63 22.05
CA GLY A 88 -13.28 16.08 21.99
C GLY A 88 -14.56 16.87 22.27
N ALA A 89 -14.42 18.15 22.54
CA ALA A 89 -15.56 19.05 22.74
C ALA A 89 -16.44 19.21 21.48
N ALA A 90 -15.88 18.96 20.32
CA ALA A 90 -16.54 18.92 19.02
C ALA A 90 -16.09 17.69 18.23
N ALA A 91 -16.84 17.30 17.21
CA ALA A 91 -16.49 16.19 16.34
C ALA A 91 -15.10 16.36 15.70
N THR A 92 -14.76 17.56 15.27
CA THR A 92 -13.46 17.85 14.67
C THR A 92 -12.29 17.58 15.62
N ASN A 93 -12.45 17.85 16.93
CA ASN A 93 -11.42 17.53 17.93
C ASN A 93 -11.28 16.02 18.13
N THR A 94 -12.40 15.30 18.11
CA THR A 94 -12.37 13.83 18.18
C THR A 94 -11.66 13.24 16.95
N LEU A 95 -11.89 13.81 15.76
CA LEU A 95 -11.18 13.38 14.53
C LEU A 95 -9.67 13.66 14.59
N ASP A 96 -9.23 14.76 15.24
CA ASP A 96 -7.82 15.01 15.50
C ASP A 96 -7.21 13.94 16.40
N ASN A 97 -7.90 13.62 17.49
CA ASN A 97 -7.48 12.60 18.44
C ASN A 97 -7.39 11.20 17.78
N ILE A 98 -8.35 10.85 16.92
CA ILE A 98 -8.34 9.62 16.13
C ILE A 98 -7.14 9.60 15.18
N LYS A 99 -6.94 10.67 14.43
CA LYS A 99 -5.84 10.78 13.47
C LYS A 99 -4.48 10.55 14.13
N ASP A 100 -4.22 11.26 15.21
CA ASP A 100 -2.94 11.18 15.89
C ASP A 100 -2.75 9.83 16.62
N ALA A 101 -3.81 9.25 17.19
CA ALA A 101 -3.77 7.92 17.78
C ALA A 101 -3.46 6.82 16.74
N ILE A 102 -4.06 6.87 15.54
CA ILE A 102 -3.76 5.93 14.45
C ILE A 102 -2.32 6.07 14.00
N ASN A 103 -1.85 7.31 13.83
CA ASN A 103 -0.50 7.59 13.30
C ASN A 103 0.61 7.47 14.36
N GLY A 104 0.25 7.39 15.63
CA GLY A 104 1.23 7.45 16.74
C GLY A 104 1.99 8.78 16.74
N THR A 105 1.31 9.89 16.44
CA THR A 105 1.90 11.24 16.34
C THR A 105 1.23 12.18 17.32
N ALA A 106 1.88 13.30 17.58
CA ALA A 106 1.37 14.39 18.40
C ALA A 106 1.30 15.67 17.56
N SER A 107 0.57 15.61 16.42
CA SER A 107 0.49 16.76 15.53
C SER A 107 -0.50 17.83 16.03
N VAL A 108 -1.63 17.41 16.61
CA VAL A 108 -2.66 18.27 17.21
C VAL A 108 -3.05 17.72 18.59
N ALA A 109 -3.33 16.41 18.66
CA ALA A 109 -3.67 15.73 19.90
C ALA A 109 -2.43 15.46 20.77
N VAL A 110 -2.61 15.47 22.07
CA VAL A 110 -1.53 15.27 23.05
C VAL A 110 -1.60 13.84 23.61
N PRO A 111 -0.58 12.99 23.41
CA PRO A 111 -0.49 11.68 24.03
C PRO A 111 -0.63 11.78 25.56
N GLY A 112 -1.39 10.92 26.17
CA GLY A 112 -1.65 10.92 27.59
C GLY A 112 -2.77 11.87 28.04
N THR A 113 -3.27 12.72 27.15
CA THR A 113 -4.37 13.67 27.41
C THR A 113 -5.54 13.42 26.45
N ASP A 114 -5.25 13.32 25.14
CA ASP A 114 -6.27 13.23 24.10
C ASP A 114 -6.36 11.82 23.50
N TYR A 115 -5.34 11.04 23.68
CA TYR A 115 -5.36 9.58 23.51
C TYR A 115 -4.33 8.95 24.46
N SER A 116 -4.51 7.66 24.77
CA SER A 116 -3.64 6.97 25.72
C SER A 116 -2.18 6.96 25.25
N SER A 117 -1.25 7.34 26.13
CA SER A 117 0.20 7.32 25.83
C SER A 117 0.74 5.92 25.58
N SER A 118 0.03 4.86 25.96
CA SER A 118 0.39 3.47 25.64
C SER A 118 -0.13 3.01 24.26
N THR A 119 -0.83 3.88 23.51
CA THR A 119 -1.28 3.58 22.16
C THR A 119 -0.10 3.58 21.20
N ALA A 120 0.15 2.43 20.58
CA ALA A 120 1.14 2.32 19.51
C ALA A 120 0.53 2.77 18.17
N ARG A 121 1.39 3.23 17.26
CA ARG A 121 1.00 3.48 15.87
C ARG A 121 0.33 2.24 15.27
N ASN A 122 -0.77 2.44 14.53
CA ASN A 122 -1.38 1.35 13.79
C ASN A 122 -0.44 0.85 12.68
N PRO A 123 -0.08 -0.45 12.66
CA PRO A 123 0.90 -0.95 11.68
C PRO A 123 0.33 -1.07 10.27
N LEU A 124 -0.98 -1.21 10.12
CA LEU A 124 -1.63 -1.55 8.85
C LEU A 124 -2.27 -0.36 8.15
N VAL A 125 -2.57 0.71 8.87
CA VAL A 125 -3.24 1.88 8.30
C VAL A 125 -2.60 3.20 8.75
N THR A 126 -2.85 4.23 7.97
CA THR A 126 -2.47 5.62 8.27
C THR A 126 -3.69 6.52 8.08
N ALA A 127 -3.86 7.50 8.95
CA ALA A 127 -4.89 8.51 8.85
C ALA A 127 -4.33 9.75 8.14
N GLY A 128 -4.97 10.13 7.04
CA GLY A 128 -4.48 11.17 6.13
C GLY A 128 -5.26 12.48 6.26
N THR A 129 -5.90 12.88 5.16
CA THR A 129 -6.64 14.14 5.06
C THR A 129 -7.81 14.19 6.02
N LYS A 130 -7.92 15.26 6.77
CA LYS A 130 -9.03 15.55 7.68
C LYS A 130 -9.74 16.83 7.27
N THR A 131 -11.07 16.84 7.40
CA THR A 131 -11.91 18.03 7.34
C THR A 131 -12.59 18.26 8.72
N ALA A 132 -13.53 19.17 8.79
CA ALA A 132 -14.31 19.37 10.01
C ALA A 132 -15.13 18.13 10.42
N THR A 133 -15.58 17.34 9.44
CA THR A 133 -16.48 16.21 9.64
C THR A 133 -15.99 14.89 9.07
N THR A 134 -14.86 14.84 8.42
CA THR A 134 -14.35 13.62 7.78
C THR A 134 -12.88 13.37 8.07
N LEU A 135 -12.49 12.10 8.10
CA LEU A 135 -11.10 11.64 8.17
C LEU A 135 -10.89 10.50 7.17
N VAL A 136 -9.96 10.68 6.26
CA VAL A 136 -9.58 9.64 5.28
C VAL A 136 -8.54 8.72 5.91
N ILE A 137 -8.77 7.42 5.83
CA ILE A 137 -7.86 6.38 6.30
C ILE A 137 -7.48 5.50 5.12
N ALA A 138 -6.19 5.21 5.00
CA ALA A 138 -5.61 4.40 3.94
C ALA A 138 -4.68 3.32 4.53
N PRO A 139 -4.45 2.20 3.85
CA PRO A 139 -3.44 1.24 4.29
C PRO A 139 -2.05 1.86 4.22
N THR A 140 -1.20 1.45 5.16
CA THR A 140 0.21 1.89 5.20
C THR A 140 0.99 1.36 4.01
N ASP A 141 0.66 0.13 3.56
CA ASP A 141 1.25 -0.47 2.37
C ASP A 141 0.25 -0.44 1.21
N THR A 142 0.57 0.33 0.19
CA THR A 142 -0.23 0.47 -1.02
C THR A 142 -0.14 -0.73 -1.96
N ASN A 143 0.79 -1.65 -1.70
CA ASN A 143 0.98 -2.86 -2.50
C ASN A 143 0.13 -4.05 -2.02
N ILE A 144 -0.50 -3.93 -0.85
CA ILE A 144 -1.37 -4.97 -0.34
C ILE A 144 -2.76 -4.78 -0.93
N GLY A 145 -3.08 -5.56 -1.94
CA GLY A 145 -4.43 -5.68 -2.50
C GLY A 145 -5.43 -6.39 -1.55
N GLY A 146 -5.27 -6.23 -0.24
CA GLY A 146 -6.13 -6.80 0.78
C GLY A 146 -7.15 -5.80 1.30
N SER A 147 -8.42 -6.18 1.36
CA SER A 147 -9.43 -5.41 2.09
C SER A 147 -9.18 -5.56 3.59
N SER A 148 -9.08 -4.45 4.31
CA SER A 148 -9.08 -4.44 5.77
C SER A 148 -10.48 -4.10 6.26
N ALA A 149 -11.02 -4.92 7.16
CA ALA A 149 -12.33 -4.66 7.76
C ALA A 149 -12.31 -3.35 8.56
N THR A 150 -13.37 -2.58 8.40
CA THR A 150 -13.66 -1.39 9.20
C THR A 150 -15.02 -1.59 9.87
N THR A 151 -15.06 -1.47 11.17
CA THR A 151 -16.30 -1.60 11.94
C THR A 151 -16.36 -0.50 13.00
N GLU A 152 -17.55 -0.06 13.32
CA GLU A 152 -17.80 0.85 14.43
C GLU A 152 -19.12 0.51 15.14
N THR A 153 -19.18 0.89 16.42
CA THR A 153 -20.42 0.90 17.20
C THR A 153 -20.91 2.33 17.46
N MET A 154 -20.36 3.28 16.73
CA MET A 154 -20.51 4.72 16.99
C MET A 154 -21.82 5.25 16.43
N THR A 155 -22.56 5.97 17.26
CA THR A 155 -23.85 6.59 16.89
C THR A 155 -23.69 7.75 15.91
N ASN A 156 -22.62 8.53 16.10
CA ASN A 156 -22.40 9.80 15.37
C ASN A 156 -21.21 9.75 14.44
N PHE A 157 -20.59 8.60 14.25
CA PHE A 157 -19.49 8.39 13.31
C PHE A 157 -19.76 7.13 12.51
N ALA A 158 -19.51 7.17 11.22
CA ALA A 158 -19.69 6.02 10.36
C ALA A 158 -18.58 5.95 9.30
N PHE A 159 -18.12 4.73 9.00
CA PHE A 159 -17.28 4.48 7.86
C PHE A 159 -18.09 4.45 6.57
N THR A 160 -17.51 4.85 5.46
CA THR A 160 -18.14 4.83 4.12
C THR A 160 -18.50 3.41 3.68
N GLY A 161 -17.90 2.37 4.30
CA GLY A 161 -18.15 0.96 4.02
C GLY A 161 -17.56 0.06 5.09
N ALA A 162 -18.07 -1.15 5.21
CA ALA A 162 -17.61 -2.16 6.17
C ALA A 162 -16.17 -2.68 5.88
N THR A 163 -15.62 -2.32 4.75
CA THR A 163 -14.23 -2.63 4.37
C THR A 163 -13.62 -1.44 3.66
N MET A 164 -12.33 -1.21 3.87
CA MET A 164 -11.58 -0.38 2.94
C MET A 164 -11.66 -1.07 1.57
N SER A 165 -12.21 -0.36 0.58
CA SER A 165 -12.25 -0.88 -0.78
C SER A 165 -10.85 -1.30 -1.19
N ALA A 166 -10.71 -2.52 -1.70
CA ALA A 166 -9.44 -2.97 -2.27
C ALA A 166 -8.99 -1.93 -3.29
N GLY A 167 -7.78 -1.40 -3.12
CA GLY A 167 -7.16 -0.57 -4.14
C GLY A 167 -7.09 -1.40 -5.42
N THR A 168 -7.51 -0.84 -6.51
CA THR A 168 -7.24 -1.45 -7.80
C THR A 168 -5.74 -1.32 -8.03
N LEU A 169 -5.02 -2.42 -7.97
CA LEU A 169 -3.75 -2.50 -8.65
C LEU A 169 -4.10 -2.19 -10.10
N ALA A 170 -3.65 -1.04 -10.60
CA ALA A 170 -3.62 -0.84 -12.04
C ALA A 170 -2.91 -2.08 -12.58
N ALA A 171 -3.58 -2.78 -13.49
CA ALA A 171 -3.05 -3.99 -14.08
C ALA A 171 -1.56 -3.76 -14.32
N VAL A 172 -0.72 -4.65 -13.81
CA VAL A 172 0.67 -4.71 -14.23
C VAL A 172 0.59 -4.95 -15.71
N VAL A 173 0.51 -3.89 -16.46
CA VAL A 173 0.87 -3.94 -17.86
C VAL A 173 2.37 -4.20 -17.77
N THR A 174 2.71 -5.49 -17.68
CA THR A 174 3.95 -5.91 -18.25
C THR A 174 3.82 -5.49 -19.70
N ALA A 175 4.22 -4.24 -19.97
CA ALA A 175 4.69 -3.93 -21.28
C ALA A 175 5.87 -4.87 -21.43
N ASN A 176 5.56 -6.12 -21.78
CA ASN A 176 6.44 -6.87 -22.61
C ASN A 176 6.63 -5.92 -23.78
N PRO A 177 7.78 -5.19 -23.87
CA PRO A 177 8.06 -4.54 -25.12
C PRO A 177 7.99 -5.73 -26.04
N ALA A 178 6.93 -5.79 -26.85
CA ALA A 178 6.95 -6.71 -27.96
C ALA A 178 8.31 -6.43 -28.59
N VAL A 179 9.25 -7.30 -28.29
CA VAL A 179 10.47 -7.38 -29.08
C VAL A 179 9.89 -7.73 -30.42
N LYS A 180 9.51 -6.71 -31.18
CA LYS A 180 9.33 -6.83 -32.58
C LYS A 180 10.67 -7.38 -32.99
N ASP A 181 10.69 -8.69 -33.17
CA ASP A 181 11.77 -9.32 -33.86
C ASP A 181 11.75 -8.72 -35.28
N THR A 182 12.43 -7.58 -35.39
CA THR A 182 12.62 -6.93 -36.69
C THR A 182 13.54 -7.76 -37.59
N LYS A 183 13.85 -8.98 -37.19
CA LYS A 183 14.44 -10.00 -38.03
C LYS A 183 13.44 -10.86 -38.82
N ALA A 184 12.16 -10.58 -38.76
CA ALA A 184 11.24 -11.06 -39.76
C ALA A 184 11.52 -10.33 -41.10
N GLY A 185 12.69 -10.54 -41.66
CA GLY A 185 13.06 -9.89 -42.92
C GLY A 185 14.45 -10.13 -43.39
N VAL A 186 15.31 -10.79 -42.61
CA VAL A 186 16.59 -11.29 -43.14
C VAL A 186 16.42 -12.78 -43.49
N SER A 187 15.50 -13.06 -44.38
CA SER A 187 15.58 -14.20 -45.29
C SER A 187 16.68 -13.86 -46.29
N GLY A 188 17.86 -14.38 -46.08
CA GLY A 188 18.94 -14.14 -47.04
C GLY A 188 20.31 -14.52 -46.58
N ASP A 189 20.47 -15.29 -45.50
CA ASP A 189 21.76 -15.95 -45.28
C ASP A 189 21.78 -17.25 -46.09
N LYS A 190 21.97 -17.08 -47.38
CA LYS A 190 22.46 -18.17 -48.23
C LYS A 190 23.91 -18.32 -47.85
N ASN A 191 24.19 -19.17 -46.86
CA ASN A 191 25.49 -19.72 -46.66
C ASN A 191 25.79 -20.62 -47.88
N THR A 192 26.27 -20.02 -48.99
CA THR A 192 26.90 -20.74 -50.04
C THR A 192 28.30 -21.07 -49.58
N SER A 193 28.45 -22.24 -49.01
CA SER A 193 29.73 -22.92 -48.86
C SER A 193 30.35 -23.17 -50.24
N LEU A 194 31.55 -22.67 -50.40
CA LEU A 194 32.56 -23.30 -51.24
C LEU A 194 33.60 -23.91 -50.33
#